data_711b28ab749c376dcebbf57fc61ce02b
#
_entry.id   711b28ab749c376dcebbf57fc61ce02b
#
_cell.length_a   1.000
_cell.length_b   1.000
_cell.length_c   1.000
_cell.angle_alpha   90.00
_cell.angle_beta   90.00
_cell.angle_gamma   90.00
#
_symmetry.space_group_name_H-M   'P 1'
#
loop_
_entity.id
_entity.type
_entity.pdbx_description
1 polymer ?
#
loop_
_entity_poly.entity_id
_entity_poly.type
_entity_poly.pdbx_seq_one_letter_code
_entity_poly.pdbx_strand_id
1 'polypeptide(L)'
;LDALQAEKIKLGQQLSENEIRTASLSAILSDLTGLPVTPSTELAFPLPAEETLPGIFRPELEIFDLKKEQLSASLKLLNSKRKPRAVGFSTLGYGNPPGNNFFRDEFAPFFIVGATVKWNIFDWDRSKREREIIGFQQQILENRKKDLSDELERLLESKRAEIAALRKLTESDGELIALRKKITSSAESRYKNGTLTATAYLQEFNAEKEAVITREIHRINLALAQVEYLTLSGKEF
;
A
#
# COMPACT_ATOMS: atom_id res chain seq x y z
N LEU A 1 -1.10 -19.59 -50.50
CA LEU A 1 -1.96 -18.38 -50.48
C LEU A 1 -2.82 -18.33 -49.25
N ASP A 2 -3.52 -19.40 -48.92
CA ASP A 2 -4.46 -19.50 -47.78
C ASP A 2 -3.80 -19.27 -46.42
N ALA A 3 -2.58 -19.78 -46.21
CA ALA A 3 -1.83 -19.56 -44.96
C ALA A 3 -1.48 -18.07 -44.72
N LEU A 4 -1.13 -17.34 -45.78
CA LEU A 4 -0.88 -15.88 -45.70
C LEU A 4 -2.17 -15.11 -45.42
N GLN A 5 -3.29 -15.53 -46.02
CA GLN A 5 -4.58 -14.92 -45.79
C GLN A 5 -5.10 -15.17 -44.37
N ALA A 6 -4.92 -16.36 -43.85
CA ALA A 6 -5.24 -16.70 -42.47
C ALA A 6 -4.43 -15.87 -41.47
N GLU A 7 -3.11 -15.70 -41.70
CA GLU A 7 -2.24 -14.88 -40.84
C GLU A 7 -2.63 -13.39 -40.89
N LYS A 8 -2.98 -12.86 -42.07
CA LYS A 8 -3.50 -11.49 -42.21
C LYS A 8 -4.78 -11.27 -41.39
N ILE A 9 -5.71 -12.22 -41.44
CA ILE A 9 -6.97 -12.13 -40.67
C ILE A 9 -6.67 -12.17 -39.17
N LYS A 10 -5.80 -13.08 -38.72
CA LYS A 10 -5.37 -13.21 -37.32
C LYS A 10 -4.74 -11.91 -36.82
N LEU A 11 -3.83 -11.31 -37.58
CA LEU A 11 -3.21 -10.05 -37.22
C LEU A 11 -4.23 -8.89 -37.17
N GLY A 12 -5.22 -8.88 -38.07
CA GLY A 12 -6.32 -7.92 -38.04
C GLY A 12 -7.18 -8.05 -36.77
N GLN A 13 -7.47 -9.28 -36.34
CA GLN A 13 -8.19 -9.52 -35.10
C GLN A 13 -7.38 -9.05 -33.87
N GLN A 14 -6.11 -9.39 -33.79
CA GLN A 14 -5.22 -8.95 -32.71
C GLN A 14 -5.08 -7.42 -32.64
N LEU A 15 -5.05 -6.75 -33.79
CA LEU A 15 -5.03 -5.29 -33.84
C LEU A 15 -6.32 -4.71 -33.26
N SER A 16 -7.48 -5.18 -33.70
CA SER A 16 -8.77 -4.73 -33.18
C SER A 16 -8.94 -5.00 -31.68
N GLU A 17 -8.51 -6.16 -31.20
CA GLU A 17 -8.51 -6.48 -29.76
C GLU A 17 -7.62 -5.51 -28.96
N ASN A 18 -6.43 -5.20 -29.47
CA ASN A 18 -5.53 -4.25 -28.82
C ASN A 18 -6.08 -2.82 -28.80
N GLU A 19 -6.71 -2.38 -29.89
CA GLU A 19 -7.36 -1.06 -29.98
C GLU A 19 -8.49 -0.94 -28.93
N ILE A 20 -9.38 -1.93 -28.86
CA ILE A 20 -10.47 -1.97 -27.88
C ILE A 20 -9.91 -1.97 -26.46
N ARG A 21 -8.92 -2.81 -26.20
CA ARG A 21 -8.28 -2.91 -24.87
C ARG A 21 -7.60 -1.62 -24.46
N THR A 22 -6.87 -0.96 -25.38
CA THR A 22 -6.21 0.31 -25.12
C THR A 22 -7.24 1.41 -24.83
N ALA A 23 -8.32 1.49 -25.61
CA ALA A 23 -9.41 2.44 -25.37
C ALA A 23 -10.05 2.24 -23.99
N SER A 24 -10.34 0.98 -23.61
CA SER A 24 -10.91 0.64 -22.32
C SER A 24 -9.98 1.01 -21.15
N LEU A 25 -8.69 0.65 -21.25
CA LEU A 25 -7.69 0.97 -20.21
C LEU A 25 -7.45 2.47 -20.09
N SER A 26 -7.46 3.21 -21.21
CA SER A 26 -7.35 4.67 -21.19
C SER A 26 -8.55 5.33 -20.50
N ALA A 27 -9.76 4.82 -20.73
CA ALA A 27 -10.96 5.30 -20.04
C ALA A 27 -10.90 5.05 -18.52
N ILE A 28 -10.46 3.86 -18.11
CA ILE A 28 -10.28 3.51 -16.68
C ILE A 28 -9.21 4.42 -16.05
N LEU A 29 -8.08 4.62 -16.72
CA LEU A 29 -7.01 5.49 -16.21
C LEU A 29 -7.48 6.94 -16.09
N SER A 30 -8.27 7.42 -17.06
CA SER A 30 -8.88 8.75 -17.03
C SER A 30 -9.82 8.92 -15.83
N ASP A 31 -10.63 7.91 -15.52
CA ASP A 31 -11.54 7.90 -14.38
C ASP A 31 -10.77 7.90 -13.05
N LEU A 32 -9.75 7.05 -12.92
CA LEU A 32 -8.94 6.93 -11.71
C LEU A 32 -8.10 8.18 -11.41
N THR A 33 -7.60 8.86 -12.44
CA THR A 33 -6.70 10.02 -12.27
C THR A 33 -7.43 11.36 -12.32
N GLY A 34 -8.66 11.38 -12.84
CA GLY A 34 -9.40 12.62 -13.12
C GLY A 34 -8.79 13.44 -14.28
N LEU A 35 -7.79 12.90 -15.00
CA LEU A 35 -7.13 13.53 -16.13
C LEU A 35 -7.63 12.94 -17.46
N PRO A 36 -7.75 13.72 -18.54
CA PRO A 36 -8.15 13.18 -19.83
C PRO A 36 -7.02 12.33 -20.43
N VAL A 37 -7.20 11.01 -20.40
CA VAL A 37 -6.28 10.03 -21.00
C VAL A 37 -6.95 9.40 -22.21
N THR A 38 -6.26 9.44 -23.35
CA THR A 38 -6.72 8.86 -24.63
C THR A 38 -5.75 7.77 -25.08
N PRO A 39 -6.13 6.88 -26.01
CA PRO A 39 -5.23 5.88 -26.58
C PRO A 39 -3.95 6.46 -27.22
N SER A 40 -3.96 7.74 -27.60
CA SER A 40 -2.81 8.45 -28.17
C SER A 40 -1.96 9.21 -27.13
N THR A 41 -2.35 9.19 -25.85
CA THR A 41 -1.59 9.85 -24.78
C THR A 41 -0.27 9.11 -24.55
N GLU A 42 0.86 9.81 -24.70
CA GLU A 42 2.16 9.25 -24.35
C GLU A 42 2.27 9.15 -22.81
N LEU A 43 2.42 7.95 -22.31
CA LEU A 43 2.66 7.70 -20.91
C LEU A 43 4.17 7.56 -20.67
N ALA A 44 4.69 8.34 -19.73
CA ALA A 44 6.06 8.20 -19.31
C ALA A 44 6.28 6.87 -18.60
N PHE A 45 7.35 6.17 -18.95
CA PHE A 45 7.71 4.93 -18.27
C PHE A 45 8.26 5.27 -16.88
N PRO A 46 7.70 4.76 -15.79
CA PRO A 46 8.23 5.04 -14.46
C PRO A 46 9.61 4.39 -14.35
N LEU A 47 10.65 5.19 -14.39
CA LEU A 47 12.00 4.74 -14.06
C LEU A 47 12.19 5.00 -12.56
N PRO A 48 12.21 3.97 -11.72
CA PRO A 48 12.62 4.17 -10.34
C PRO A 48 14.05 4.66 -10.32
N ALA A 49 14.26 5.83 -9.73
CA ALA A 49 15.53 6.54 -9.76
C ALA A 49 16.66 5.88 -8.95
N GLU A 50 16.40 4.79 -8.25
CA GLU A 50 17.39 4.18 -7.34
C GLU A 50 17.66 2.71 -7.66
N GLU A 51 18.94 2.37 -7.81
CA GLU A 51 19.43 0.99 -7.85
C GLU A 51 19.27 0.27 -6.49
N THR A 52 19.18 1.03 -5.41
CA THR A 52 19.03 0.51 -4.05
C THR A 52 17.56 0.49 -3.63
N LEU A 53 17.05 -0.70 -3.40
CA LEU A 53 15.69 -0.90 -2.89
C LEU A 53 15.63 -0.48 -1.42
N PRO A 54 14.77 0.48 -1.04
CA PRO A 54 14.68 0.99 0.33
C PRO A 54 14.16 -0.06 1.32
N GLY A 55 14.36 0.18 2.61
CA GLY A 55 13.76 -0.60 3.69
C GLY A 55 12.28 -0.26 3.89
N ILE A 56 11.71 -0.72 5.02
CA ILE A 56 10.31 -0.50 5.38
C ILE A 56 10.15 0.91 5.98
N PHE A 57 9.27 1.73 5.39
CA PHE A 57 8.89 3.07 5.83
C PHE A 57 7.36 3.19 6.00
N ARG A 58 6.74 2.20 6.65
CA ARG A 58 5.30 2.11 6.79
C ARG A 58 4.79 2.87 8.02
N PRO A 59 4.02 3.97 7.83
CA PRO A 59 3.40 4.70 8.94
C PRO A 59 2.46 3.84 9.78
N GLU A 60 1.91 2.77 9.19
CA GLU A 60 1.03 1.84 9.88
C GLU A 60 1.72 1.14 11.07
N LEU A 61 3.05 0.97 11.02
CA LEU A 61 3.82 0.43 12.14
C LEU A 61 3.88 1.41 13.31
N GLU A 62 3.88 2.71 13.05
CA GLU A 62 3.87 3.76 14.08
C GLU A 62 2.53 3.79 14.85
N ILE A 63 1.43 3.43 14.20
CA ILE A 63 0.10 3.34 14.86
C ILE A 63 0.14 2.39 16.05
N PHE A 64 0.91 1.31 15.99
CA PHE A 64 1.05 0.37 17.12
C PHE A 64 1.80 1.03 18.29
N ASP A 65 2.81 1.84 18.02
CA ASP A 65 3.56 2.58 19.05
C ASP A 65 2.67 3.62 19.72
N LEU A 66 1.91 4.40 18.95
CA LEU A 66 0.94 5.37 19.47
C LEU A 66 -0.15 4.70 20.33
N LYS A 67 -0.67 3.54 19.91
CA LYS A 67 -1.62 2.76 20.72
C LYS A 67 -1.00 2.24 22.02
N LYS A 68 0.28 1.83 21.99
CA LYS A 68 1.01 1.41 23.19
C LYS A 68 1.21 2.59 24.15
N GLU A 69 1.50 3.78 23.64
CA GLU A 69 1.54 5.01 24.45
C GLU A 69 0.19 5.34 25.07
N GLN A 70 -0.91 5.21 24.33
CA GLN A 70 -2.26 5.39 24.85
C GLN A 70 -2.56 4.43 26.01
N LEU A 71 -2.19 3.16 25.88
CA LEU A 71 -2.33 2.18 26.98
C LEU A 71 -1.45 2.55 28.17
N SER A 72 -0.25 3.06 27.94
CA SER A 72 0.65 3.55 29.01
C SER A 72 0.07 4.76 29.74
N ALA A 73 -0.59 5.68 29.01
CA ALA A 73 -1.32 6.78 29.61
C ALA A 73 -2.52 6.28 30.44
N SER A 74 -3.23 5.26 29.96
CA SER A 74 -4.31 4.60 30.71
C SER A 74 -3.84 3.97 32.01
N LEU A 75 -2.63 3.35 32.01
CA LEU A 75 -1.99 2.84 33.22
C LEU A 75 -1.68 3.97 34.22
N LYS A 76 -1.16 5.12 33.75
CA LYS A 76 -0.93 6.29 34.62
C LYS A 76 -2.23 6.79 35.23
N LEU A 77 -3.30 6.85 34.43
CA LEU A 77 -4.62 7.25 34.91
C LEU A 77 -5.17 6.27 35.97
N LEU A 78 -5.05 4.97 35.71
CA LEU A 78 -5.46 3.92 36.65
C LEU A 78 -4.71 4.04 37.99
N ASN A 79 -3.41 4.27 37.94
CA ASN A 79 -2.58 4.49 39.13
C ASN A 79 -2.99 5.78 39.89
N SER A 80 -3.40 6.84 39.18
CA SER A 80 -3.84 8.08 39.82
C SER A 80 -5.18 7.92 40.55
N LYS A 81 -6.08 7.03 40.09
CA LYS A 81 -7.37 6.74 40.75
C LYS A 81 -7.22 6.11 42.17
N ARG A 82 -6.05 5.54 42.46
CA ARG A 82 -5.75 5.01 43.80
C ARG A 82 -5.25 6.06 44.78
N LYS A 83 -4.90 7.25 44.30
CA LYS A 83 -4.44 8.36 45.15
C LYS A 83 -5.64 9.13 45.70
N PRO A 84 -5.54 9.71 46.92
CA PRO A 84 -6.55 10.62 47.42
C PRO A 84 -6.71 11.82 46.46
N ARG A 85 -7.96 12.18 46.18
CA ARG A 85 -8.30 13.31 45.34
C ARG A 85 -9.00 14.36 46.20
N ALA A 86 -8.40 15.54 46.29
CA ALA A 86 -9.01 16.73 46.92
C ALA A 86 -9.56 17.66 45.85
N VAL A 87 -10.78 18.11 46.02
CA VAL A 87 -11.46 19.05 45.13
C VAL A 87 -12.02 20.16 45.99
N GLY A 88 -11.62 21.42 45.73
CA GLY A 88 -12.25 22.60 46.26
C GLY A 88 -13.39 23.07 45.37
N PHE A 89 -14.45 23.53 45.95
CA PHE A 89 -15.57 24.14 45.21
C PHE A 89 -16.04 25.43 45.88
N SER A 90 -16.54 26.33 45.07
CA SER A 90 -17.24 27.53 45.54
C SER A 90 -18.51 27.74 44.72
N THR A 91 -19.58 28.09 45.36
CA THR A 91 -20.85 28.40 44.72
C THR A 91 -21.30 29.79 45.20
N LEU A 92 -21.61 30.66 44.25
CA LEU A 92 -22.28 31.95 44.50
C LEU A 92 -23.68 31.85 43.93
N GLY A 93 -24.66 32.33 44.68
CA GLY A 93 -26.05 32.29 44.23
C GLY A 93 -26.90 33.41 44.86
N TYR A 94 -28.09 33.57 44.33
CA TYR A 94 -29.13 34.43 44.85
C TYR A 94 -30.46 33.67 44.79
N GLY A 95 -31.15 33.53 45.90
CA GLY A 95 -32.37 32.72 45.93
C GLY A 95 -33.17 32.90 47.20
N ASN A 96 -34.38 32.34 47.19
CA ASN A 96 -35.29 32.25 48.34
C ASN A 96 -35.74 30.78 48.51
N PRO A 97 -35.40 30.13 49.61
CA PRO A 97 -34.44 30.59 50.63
C PRO A 97 -33.00 30.63 50.10
N PRO A 98 -32.11 31.45 50.67
CA PRO A 98 -30.70 31.45 50.28
C PRO A 98 -30.06 30.10 50.57
N GLY A 99 -29.23 29.60 49.65
CA GLY A 99 -28.70 28.23 49.68
C GLY A 99 -27.81 27.86 50.87
N ASN A 100 -27.40 28.83 51.68
CA ASN A 100 -26.66 28.65 52.95
C ASN A 100 -27.56 28.73 54.19
N ASN A 101 -28.83 29.11 54.07
CA ASN A 101 -29.79 29.22 55.17
C ASN A 101 -31.22 28.93 54.70
N PHE A 102 -31.68 27.69 54.84
CA PHE A 102 -33.01 27.23 54.39
C PHE A 102 -34.17 27.72 55.30
N PHE A 103 -33.89 28.33 56.47
CA PHE A 103 -34.90 28.85 57.35
C PHE A 103 -35.26 30.34 57.12
N ARG A 104 -34.58 30.95 56.15
CA ARG A 104 -34.80 32.38 55.83
C ARG A 104 -35.70 32.48 54.59
N ASP A 105 -36.88 32.94 54.79
CA ASP A 105 -37.91 33.11 53.75
C ASP A 105 -37.80 34.50 53.07
N GLU A 106 -36.64 34.76 52.48
CA GLU A 106 -36.43 36.01 51.71
C GLU A 106 -35.37 35.74 50.62
N PHE A 107 -35.44 36.51 49.53
CA PHE A 107 -34.40 36.50 48.51
C PHE A 107 -33.13 37.17 49.03
N ALA A 108 -32.04 36.42 49.10
CA ALA A 108 -30.74 36.93 49.52
C ALA A 108 -29.58 36.29 48.75
N PRO A 109 -28.47 37.03 48.59
CA PRO A 109 -27.24 36.44 48.05
C PRO A 109 -26.63 35.48 49.06
N PHE A 110 -26.04 34.41 48.58
CA PHE A 110 -25.30 33.46 49.41
C PHE A 110 -24.01 32.98 48.72
N PHE A 111 -23.07 32.56 49.50
CA PHE A 111 -21.89 31.86 49.00
C PHE A 111 -21.62 30.61 49.85
N ILE A 112 -21.12 29.58 49.17
CA ILE A 112 -20.72 28.31 49.81
C ILE A 112 -19.31 28.01 49.32
N VAL A 113 -18.40 27.74 50.25
CA VAL A 113 -17.04 27.28 49.95
C VAL A 113 -16.81 25.95 50.68
N GLY A 114 -16.27 25.02 50.00
CA GLY A 114 -16.00 23.70 50.59
C GLY A 114 -14.85 22.98 49.91
N ALA A 115 -14.40 21.93 50.56
CA ALA A 115 -13.44 20.99 50.03
C ALA A 115 -13.91 19.55 50.27
N THR A 116 -13.77 18.70 49.29
CA THR A 116 -14.09 17.26 49.37
C THR A 116 -12.85 16.48 49.12
N VAL A 117 -12.53 15.52 50.01
CA VAL A 117 -11.46 14.51 49.77
C VAL A 117 -12.11 13.17 49.55
N LYS A 118 -11.79 12.60 48.40
CA LYS A 118 -12.26 11.24 48.02
C LYS A 118 -11.05 10.32 47.85
N TRP A 119 -11.06 9.21 48.57
CA TRP A 119 -9.99 8.22 48.48
C TRP A 119 -10.58 6.83 48.42
N ASN A 120 -10.18 6.04 47.39
CA ASN A 120 -10.55 4.66 47.27
C ASN A 120 -9.46 3.81 47.89
N ILE A 121 -9.63 3.45 49.19
CA ILE A 121 -8.63 2.73 49.98
C ILE A 121 -8.61 1.24 49.59
N PHE A 122 -9.75 0.67 49.23
CA PHE A 122 -9.91 -0.74 48.96
C PHE A 122 -10.80 -0.99 47.74
N ASP A 123 -10.30 -1.69 46.74
CA ASP A 123 -10.98 -1.89 45.44
C ASP A 123 -11.09 -3.39 45.03
N TRP A 124 -10.95 -4.33 45.98
CA TRP A 124 -11.04 -5.76 45.72
C TRP A 124 -10.14 -6.24 44.59
N ASP A 125 -8.89 -5.77 44.51
CA ASP A 125 -7.89 -6.03 43.47
C ASP A 125 -8.32 -5.68 42.04
N ARG A 126 -9.36 -4.88 41.92
CA ARG A 126 -9.85 -4.43 40.60
C ARG A 126 -8.75 -3.72 39.81
N SER A 127 -8.07 -2.75 40.42
CA SER A 127 -6.97 -2.01 39.76
C SER A 127 -5.79 -2.92 39.41
N LYS A 128 -5.57 -4.02 40.15
CA LYS A 128 -4.54 -5.00 39.80
C LYS A 128 -4.92 -5.74 38.51
N ARG A 129 -6.15 -6.27 38.45
CA ARG A 129 -6.67 -6.96 37.26
C ARG A 129 -6.72 -6.04 36.02
N GLU A 130 -7.15 -4.78 36.19
CA GLU A 130 -7.16 -3.82 35.12
C GLU A 130 -5.73 -3.54 34.57
N ARG A 131 -4.71 -3.49 35.42
CA ARG A 131 -3.30 -3.38 35.00
C ARG A 131 -2.82 -4.61 34.22
N GLU A 132 -3.16 -5.80 34.69
CA GLU A 132 -2.84 -7.05 33.99
C GLU A 132 -3.47 -7.09 32.60
N ILE A 133 -4.75 -6.68 32.47
CA ILE A 133 -5.44 -6.57 31.19
C ILE A 133 -4.71 -5.60 30.26
N ILE A 134 -4.32 -4.41 30.74
CA ILE A 134 -3.58 -3.43 29.93
C ILE A 134 -2.21 -4.02 29.53
N GLY A 135 -1.54 -4.75 30.40
CA GLY A 135 -0.29 -5.44 30.09
C GLY A 135 -0.46 -6.46 28.97
N PHE A 136 -1.50 -7.27 29.00
CA PHE A 136 -1.82 -8.19 27.89
C PHE A 136 -2.16 -7.45 26.59
N GLN A 137 -2.91 -6.35 26.67
CA GLN A 137 -3.20 -5.53 25.48
C GLN A 137 -1.93 -4.96 24.85
N GLN A 138 -0.95 -4.53 25.65
CA GLN A 138 0.34 -4.07 25.14
C GLN A 138 1.12 -5.20 24.45
N GLN A 139 1.12 -6.42 25.04
CA GLN A 139 1.75 -7.58 24.42
C GLN A 139 1.08 -7.97 23.09
N ILE A 140 -0.26 -7.91 23.03
CA ILE A 140 -1.01 -8.17 21.79
C ILE A 140 -0.63 -7.16 20.71
N LEU A 141 -0.51 -5.87 21.05
CA LEU A 141 -0.08 -4.85 20.08
C LEU A 141 1.34 -5.09 19.59
N GLU A 142 2.25 -5.48 20.48
CA GLU A 142 3.64 -5.78 20.14
C GLU A 142 3.76 -6.97 19.19
N ASN A 143 3.02 -8.06 19.46
CA ASN A 143 2.96 -9.22 18.58
C ASN A 143 2.36 -8.86 17.21
N ARG A 144 1.26 -8.12 17.18
CA ARG A 144 0.66 -7.67 15.91
C ARG A 144 1.59 -6.78 15.09
N LYS A 145 2.34 -5.86 15.75
CA LYS A 145 3.36 -5.05 15.09
C LYS A 145 4.43 -5.93 14.46
N LYS A 146 4.92 -6.92 15.24
CA LYS A 146 5.92 -7.87 14.77
C LYS A 146 5.40 -8.70 13.61
N ASP A 147 4.21 -9.27 13.72
CA ASP A 147 3.60 -10.08 12.66
C ASP A 147 3.49 -9.28 11.35
N LEU A 148 3.02 -8.02 11.42
CA LEU A 148 2.95 -7.14 10.24
C LEU A 148 4.35 -6.82 9.68
N SER A 149 5.33 -6.55 10.54
CA SER A 149 6.70 -6.31 10.10
C SER A 149 7.29 -7.53 9.38
N ASP A 150 7.14 -8.72 9.98
CA ASP A 150 7.64 -9.98 9.42
C ASP A 150 6.94 -10.33 8.08
N GLU A 151 5.64 -9.99 7.95
CA GLU A 151 4.89 -10.16 6.71
C GLU A 151 5.40 -9.22 5.62
N LEU A 152 5.58 -7.94 5.93
CA LEU A 152 6.13 -6.95 4.99
C LEU A 152 7.54 -7.33 4.54
N GLU A 153 8.39 -7.80 5.45
CA GLU A 153 9.75 -8.27 5.10
C GLU A 153 9.71 -9.42 4.11
N ARG A 154 8.85 -10.42 4.34
CA ARG A 154 8.68 -11.56 3.41
C ARG A 154 8.17 -11.11 2.04
N LEU A 155 7.20 -10.19 1.99
CA LEU A 155 6.67 -9.65 0.74
C LEU A 155 7.74 -8.87 -0.03
N LEU A 156 8.51 -8.02 0.66
CA LEU A 156 9.61 -7.25 0.06
C LEU A 156 10.72 -8.17 -0.45
N GLU A 157 11.07 -9.22 0.28
CA GLU A 157 12.08 -10.21 -0.17
C GLU A 157 11.60 -10.96 -1.42
N SER A 158 10.34 -11.37 -1.46
CA SER A 158 9.74 -11.98 -2.64
C SER A 158 9.79 -11.04 -3.85
N LYS A 159 9.46 -9.75 -3.66
CA LYS A 159 9.52 -8.75 -4.73
C LYS A 159 10.97 -8.45 -5.18
N ARG A 160 11.94 -8.46 -4.27
CA ARG A 160 13.37 -8.36 -4.64
C ARG A 160 13.80 -9.52 -5.54
N ALA A 161 13.40 -10.74 -5.20
CA ALA A 161 13.72 -11.91 -6.02
C ALA A 161 13.06 -11.81 -7.41
N GLU A 162 11.80 -11.36 -7.50
CA GLU A 162 11.09 -11.12 -8.75
C GLU A 162 11.79 -10.07 -9.62
N ILE A 163 12.17 -8.93 -9.05
CA ILE A 163 12.92 -7.87 -9.74
C ILE A 163 14.26 -8.40 -10.27
N ALA A 164 14.99 -9.16 -9.45
CA ALA A 164 16.27 -9.76 -9.86
C ALA A 164 16.11 -10.75 -11.03
N ALA A 165 15.05 -11.56 -11.02
CA ALA A 165 14.73 -12.48 -12.10
C ALA A 165 14.36 -11.72 -13.39
N LEU A 166 13.50 -10.69 -13.29
CA LEU A 166 13.08 -9.89 -14.45
C LEU A 166 14.25 -9.11 -15.07
N ARG A 167 15.20 -8.61 -14.27
CA ARG A 167 16.42 -7.99 -14.77
C ARG A 167 17.24 -8.96 -15.64
N LYS A 168 17.47 -10.20 -15.17
CA LYS A 168 18.17 -11.22 -15.93
C LYS A 168 17.47 -11.58 -17.23
N LEU A 169 16.11 -11.68 -17.20
CA LEU A 169 15.33 -11.93 -18.40
C LEU A 169 15.49 -10.78 -19.41
N THR A 170 15.38 -9.55 -18.97
CA THR A 170 15.53 -8.36 -19.84
C THR A 170 16.93 -8.26 -20.45
N GLU A 171 17.99 -8.67 -19.72
CA GLU A 171 19.36 -8.75 -20.25
C GLU A 171 19.47 -9.80 -21.35
N SER A 172 18.94 -11.02 -21.14
CA SER A 172 18.99 -12.11 -22.09
C SER A 172 18.12 -11.89 -23.34
N ASP A 173 17.03 -11.13 -23.22
CA ASP A 173 16.15 -10.77 -24.35
C ASP A 173 16.91 -10.05 -25.47
N GLY A 174 17.87 -9.21 -25.13
CA GLY A 174 18.69 -8.50 -26.10
C GLY A 174 19.49 -9.45 -27.00
N GLU A 175 20.11 -10.46 -26.40
CA GLU A 175 20.86 -11.49 -27.12
C GLU A 175 19.93 -12.36 -27.97
N LEU A 176 18.78 -12.78 -27.41
CA LEU A 176 17.79 -13.57 -28.12
C LEU A 176 17.28 -12.84 -29.37
N ILE A 177 16.94 -11.56 -29.26
CA ILE A 177 16.47 -10.74 -30.39
C ILE A 177 17.56 -10.62 -31.45
N ALA A 178 18.82 -10.41 -31.08
CA ALA A 178 19.93 -10.34 -32.01
C ALA A 178 20.12 -11.67 -32.79
N LEU A 179 19.96 -12.80 -32.13
CA LEU A 179 20.02 -14.13 -32.78
C LEU A 179 18.80 -14.32 -33.69
N ARG A 180 17.60 -14.02 -33.24
CA ARG A 180 16.37 -14.13 -34.05
C ARG A 180 16.44 -13.28 -35.32
N LYS A 181 16.94 -12.03 -35.25
CA LYS A 181 17.16 -11.17 -36.41
C LYS A 181 18.10 -11.80 -37.45
N LYS A 182 19.20 -12.43 -37.01
CA LYS A 182 20.11 -13.14 -37.91
C LYS A 182 19.44 -14.32 -38.61
N ILE A 183 18.64 -15.10 -37.86
CA ILE A 183 17.90 -16.24 -38.39
C ILE A 183 16.87 -15.76 -39.42
N THR A 184 16.06 -14.73 -39.11
CA THR A 184 15.05 -14.15 -40.01
C THR A 184 15.69 -13.62 -41.28
N SER A 185 16.82 -12.92 -41.17
CA SER A 185 17.54 -12.38 -42.33
C SER A 185 18.04 -13.51 -43.25
N SER A 186 18.57 -14.60 -42.66
CA SER A 186 18.98 -15.80 -43.43
C SER A 186 17.76 -16.44 -44.10
N ALA A 187 16.66 -16.62 -43.37
CA ALA A 187 15.43 -17.19 -43.90
C ALA A 187 14.83 -16.33 -45.04
N GLU A 188 14.88 -15.03 -44.92
CA GLU A 188 14.46 -14.08 -45.98
C GLU A 188 15.28 -14.26 -47.26
N SER A 189 16.59 -14.32 -47.13
CA SER A 189 17.49 -14.55 -48.29
C SER A 189 17.17 -15.87 -48.97
N ARG A 190 17.01 -16.98 -48.22
CA ARG A 190 16.66 -18.31 -48.74
C ARG A 190 15.27 -18.34 -49.39
N TYR A 191 14.30 -17.60 -48.84
CA TYR A 191 12.96 -17.47 -49.42
C TYR A 191 13.04 -16.73 -50.78
N LYS A 192 13.76 -15.58 -50.84
CA LYS A 192 13.98 -14.84 -52.08
C LYS A 192 14.65 -15.66 -53.16
N ASN A 193 15.54 -16.55 -52.79
CA ASN A 193 16.23 -17.49 -53.69
C ASN A 193 15.42 -18.77 -53.99
N GLY A 194 14.18 -18.90 -53.53
CA GLY A 194 13.33 -20.04 -53.79
C GLY A 194 13.71 -21.31 -53.05
N THR A 195 14.65 -21.28 -52.09
CA THR A 195 15.15 -22.44 -51.34
C THR A 195 14.43 -22.63 -49.98
N LEU A 196 13.51 -21.74 -49.62
CA LEU A 196 12.69 -21.84 -48.42
C LEU A 196 11.23 -21.53 -48.78
N THR A 197 10.29 -22.19 -48.12
CA THR A 197 8.85 -21.93 -48.28
C THR A 197 8.45 -20.64 -47.61
N ALA A 198 7.38 -20.00 -48.10
CA ALA A 198 6.82 -18.78 -47.47
C ALA A 198 6.38 -19.06 -45.99
N THR A 199 5.82 -20.24 -45.73
CA THR A 199 5.40 -20.65 -44.39
C THR A 199 6.58 -20.74 -43.41
N ALA A 200 7.68 -21.32 -43.85
CA ALA A 200 8.90 -21.45 -43.01
C ALA A 200 9.54 -20.05 -42.75
N TYR A 201 9.55 -19.16 -43.76
CA TYR A 201 9.99 -17.78 -43.55
C TYR A 201 9.12 -17.04 -42.55
N LEU A 202 7.79 -17.15 -42.68
CA LEU A 202 6.84 -16.50 -41.72
C LEU A 202 6.99 -17.01 -40.30
N GLN A 203 7.32 -18.32 -40.13
CA GLN A 203 7.58 -18.85 -38.78
C GLN A 203 8.76 -18.14 -38.11
N GLU A 204 9.88 -17.96 -38.83
CA GLU A 204 11.04 -17.25 -38.28
C GLU A 204 10.78 -15.76 -38.08
N PHE A 205 10.05 -15.13 -39.00
CA PHE A 205 9.64 -13.73 -38.87
C PHE A 205 8.75 -13.51 -37.63
N ASN A 206 7.74 -14.36 -37.45
CA ASN A 206 6.86 -14.27 -36.28
C ASN A 206 7.62 -14.54 -34.98
N ALA A 207 8.55 -15.50 -34.96
CA ALA A 207 9.39 -15.77 -33.79
C ALA A 207 10.29 -14.58 -33.41
N GLU A 208 10.80 -13.83 -34.39
CA GLU A 208 11.53 -12.57 -34.15
C GLU A 208 10.60 -11.52 -33.52
N LYS A 209 9.40 -11.32 -34.10
CA LYS A 209 8.43 -10.34 -33.57
C LYS A 209 7.96 -10.70 -32.16
N GLU A 210 7.71 -11.97 -31.90
CA GLU A 210 7.37 -12.47 -30.57
C GLU A 210 8.47 -12.19 -29.54
N ALA A 211 9.74 -12.41 -29.89
CA ALA A 211 10.87 -12.10 -29.02
C ALA A 211 10.94 -10.59 -28.68
N VAL A 212 10.67 -9.71 -29.66
CA VAL A 212 10.64 -8.26 -29.43
C VAL A 212 9.50 -7.88 -28.48
N ILE A 213 8.30 -8.42 -28.70
CA ILE A 213 7.13 -8.16 -27.84
C ILE A 213 7.39 -8.67 -26.42
N THR A 214 7.94 -9.88 -26.28
CA THR A 214 8.25 -10.47 -24.97
C THR A 214 9.23 -9.63 -24.18
N ARG A 215 10.26 -9.06 -24.82
CA ARG A 215 11.16 -8.10 -24.16
C ARG A 215 10.42 -6.88 -23.61
N GLU A 216 9.51 -6.29 -24.38
CA GLU A 216 8.75 -5.13 -23.90
C GLU A 216 7.83 -5.52 -22.72
N ILE A 217 7.25 -6.72 -22.75
CA ILE A 217 6.48 -7.26 -21.61
C ILE A 217 7.38 -7.41 -20.38
N HIS A 218 8.60 -7.98 -20.52
CA HIS A 218 9.52 -8.10 -19.39
C HIS A 218 9.94 -6.75 -18.83
N ARG A 219 10.16 -5.73 -19.68
CA ARG A 219 10.45 -4.36 -19.25
C ARG A 219 9.31 -3.74 -18.45
N ILE A 220 8.08 -3.90 -18.94
CA ILE A 220 6.88 -3.41 -18.24
C ILE A 220 6.71 -4.13 -16.88
N ASN A 221 6.86 -5.44 -16.86
CA ASN A 221 6.75 -6.23 -15.63
C ASN A 221 7.85 -5.85 -14.62
N LEU A 222 9.07 -5.58 -15.09
CA LEU A 222 10.15 -5.10 -14.24
C LEU A 222 9.80 -3.75 -13.59
N ALA A 223 9.30 -2.79 -14.38
CA ALA A 223 8.88 -1.51 -13.85
C ALA A 223 7.71 -1.65 -12.87
N LEU A 224 6.73 -2.48 -13.20
CA LEU A 224 5.61 -2.77 -12.31
C LEU A 224 6.08 -3.36 -10.98
N ALA A 225 6.94 -4.37 -11.02
CA ALA A 225 7.49 -5.00 -9.82
C ALA A 225 8.29 -3.99 -8.94
N GLN A 226 9.00 -3.06 -9.57
CA GLN A 226 9.70 -1.99 -8.85
C GLN A 226 8.75 -0.99 -8.19
N VAL A 227 7.70 -0.57 -8.91
CA VAL A 227 6.64 0.30 -8.35
C VAL A 227 5.93 -0.39 -7.19
N GLU A 228 5.55 -1.65 -7.35
CA GLU A 228 4.94 -2.45 -6.29
C GLU A 228 5.85 -2.59 -5.06
N TYR A 229 7.17 -2.78 -5.28
CA TYR A 229 8.13 -2.81 -4.18
C TYR A 229 8.16 -1.48 -3.41
N LEU A 230 8.23 -0.34 -4.11
CA LEU A 230 8.22 0.99 -3.48
C LEU A 230 6.92 1.23 -2.71
N THR A 231 5.78 0.89 -3.29
CA THR A 231 4.48 0.97 -2.63
C THR A 231 4.42 0.10 -1.38
N LEU A 232 4.91 -1.15 -1.45
CA LEU A 232 4.99 -2.06 -0.30
C LEU A 232 5.93 -1.54 0.79
N SER A 233 7.03 -0.90 0.41
CA SER A 233 7.97 -0.31 1.37
C SER A 233 7.43 0.93 2.07
N GLY A 234 6.39 1.56 1.54
CA GLY A 234 5.81 2.81 2.05
C GLY A 234 6.59 4.06 1.64
N LYS A 235 7.49 3.95 0.64
CA LYS A 235 8.19 5.11 0.08
C LYS A 235 7.31 5.74 -1.00
N GLU A 236 7.10 7.06 -0.91
CA GLU A 236 6.45 7.84 -1.96
C GLU A 236 7.37 8.00 -3.18
N PHE A 237 6.77 8.16 -4.37
CA PHE A 237 7.43 8.32 -5.67
C PHE A 237 7.96 9.73 -5.86
#